data_a67612d3ba142755047c5dd9baef6bbb
#
_entry.id   a67612d3ba142755047c5dd9baef6bbb
#
_cell.length_a   1.000
_cell.length_b   1.000
_cell.length_c   1.000
_cell.angle_alpha   90.00
_cell.angle_beta   90.00
_cell.angle_gamma   90.00
#
_symmetry.space_group_name_H-M   'P 1'
#
loop_
_entity.id
_entity.type
_entity.pdbx_description
1 polymer ?
#
loop_
_entity_poly.entity_id
_entity_poly.type
_entity_poly.pdbx_seq_one_letter_code
_entity_poly.pdbx_strand_id
1 'polypeptide(L)'
;MNSQLIKNSLLENGTLTKSSEIQKDQLDSNPALNYILCDSDSSRQQYQQQMTLAAQGVERWLSDPALYSGLDVASLARSINLNIADEPQPAEQVIEQALRQYLDHSLKVHHPHCVAHLHCPTLIISQTAELLMNASNQSMDSWDQSPAATVIEMKLIAWLRELVGYSTGDAGVFTSGGTQSNLMGLLLARDAVVQRVWGIDVRTQGLPPDAQRLRVICSSQAHFSVQKNMALLGLGYQSVVAIACNAQGQMDTQVLQQTIAQLQQDGCVIAAIVATAGTTDIGAIDPLQPIADIAKQQAIWLHVDAAWGGALLLSNQYRHWLDGMAQADSITLDFHKHFFQPISCGAFLLKDPAHFGLMHYQADYLNSAFDEMQGVPNLVARSLQTTRRFDALKLWMSLQHLGTAQFGALVERGIELAQQVAAKIADDAQLQLMIEPQLSSVLFRLNNPTDVLSLTSANLDLLNQQVADHLLYSGQANVGVTRFQEQTCLKLTILNPVITLPDLEKLLVLVKQQAMVLIQKIKTLETVSQWESLS
;
A
#
# COMPACT_ATOMS: atom_id res chain seq x y z
N MET A 1 -25.12 37.69 9.06
CA MET A 1 -25.92 38.62 8.23
C MET A 1 -25.08 39.37 7.18
N ASN A 2 -23.77 39.08 6.99
CA ASN A 2 -22.91 39.79 6.05
C ASN A 2 -22.55 39.03 4.75
N SER A 3 -22.92 37.76 4.59
CA SER A 3 -22.58 36.98 3.39
C SER A 3 -23.52 37.19 2.19
N GLN A 4 -24.71 37.71 2.43
CA GLN A 4 -25.72 37.95 1.38
C GLN A 4 -25.57 39.33 0.70
N LEU A 5 -24.96 40.29 1.39
CA LEU A 5 -24.70 41.63 0.83
C LEU A 5 -23.50 41.65 -0.12
N ILE A 6 -22.53 40.76 0.06
CA ILE A 6 -21.37 40.64 -0.84
C ILE A 6 -21.75 39.95 -2.15
N LYS A 7 -22.72 39.00 -2.14
CA LYS A 7 -23.19 38.34 -3.36
C LYS A 7 -23.98 39.26 -4.28
N ASN A 8 -24.71 40.21 -3.76
CA ASN A 8 -25.53 41.10 -4.58
C ASN A 8 -24.77 42.26 -5.23
N SER A 9 -23.61 42.65 -4.67
CA SER A 9 -22.78 43.71 -5.28
C SER A 9 -21.88 43.23 -6.44
N LEU A 10 -21.69 41.92 -6.58
CA LEU A 10 -20.87 41.31 -7.65
C LEU A 10 -21.69 40.93 -8.89
N LEU A 11 -23.02 40.97 -8.82
CA LEU A 11 -23.92 40.63 -9.94
C LEU A 11 -24.37 41.83 -10.77
N GLU A 12 -24.10 43.06 -10.37
CA GLU A 12 -24.54 44.27 -11.06
C GLU A 12 -23.50 44.96 -11.95
N ASN A 13 -22.26 44.45 -11.99
CA ASN A 13 -21.25 45.03 -12.89
C ASN A 13 -20.87 44.05 -13.99
N GLY A 14 -21.17 44.40 -15.23
CA GLY A 14 -20.88 43.69 -16.48
C GLY A 14 -19.41 43.41 -16.80
N THR A 15 -18.64 42.94 -15.82
CA THR A 15 -17.22 42.59 -15.93
C THR A 15 -16.98 41.15 -16.37
N LEU A 16 -18.00 40.27 -16.31
CA LEU A 16 -17.85 38.86 -16.72
C LEU A 16 -17.76 38.61 -18.22
N THR A 17 -18.34 39.51 -19.04
CA THR A 17 -18.28 39.39 -20.49
C THR A 17 -16.94 39.87 -21.09
N LYS A 18 -16.25 40.81 -20.46
CA LYS A 18 -14.92 41.27 -20.90
C LYS A 18 -13.79 40.31 -20.60
N SER A 19 -13.90 39.50 -19.57
CA SER A 19 -12.86 38.50 -19.23
C SER A 19 -12.81 37.35 -20.26
N SER A 20 -13.95 36.95 -20.83
CA SER A 20 -14.01 35.88 -21.84
C SER A 20 -13.45 36.33 -23.21
N GLU A 21 -13.61 37.57 -23.60
CA GLU A 21 -13.05 38.12 -24.86
C GLU A 21 -11.53 38.33 -24.76
N ILE A 22 -11.03 38.85 -23.62
CA ILE A 22 -9.58 39.01 -23.36
C ILE A 22 -8.88 37.64 -23.30
N GLN A 23 -9.54 36.63 -22.76
CA GLN A 23 -9.01 35.28 -22.69
C GLN A 23 -8.92 34.61 -24.05
N LYS A 24 -9.89 34.88 -24.95
CA LYS A 24 -9.89 34.37 -26.30
C LYS A 24 -8.79 35.00 -27.17
N ASP A 25 -8.57 36.30 -27.07
CA ASP A 25 -7.49 37.00 -27.78
C ASP A 25 -6.10 36.55 -27.31
N GLN A 26 -5.95 36.19 -26.03
CA GLN A 26 -4.68 35.67 -25.49
C GLN A 26 -4.38 34.22 -25.93
N LEU A 27 -5.41 33.38 -26.04
CA LEU A 27 -5.27 31.99 -26.54
C LEU A 27 -4.87 32.00 -28.03
N ASP A 28 -5.38 32.96 -28.82
CA ASP A 28 -5.02 33.10 -30.23
C ASP A 28 -3.58 33.63 -30.43
N SER A 29 -3.03 34.32 -29.44
CA SER A 29 -1.67 34.87 -29.47
C SER A 29 -0.56 33.93 -29.04
N ASN A 30 -0.86 32.88 -28.24
CA ASN A 30 0.11 31.91 -27.77
C ASN A 30 -0.45 30.48 -27.90
N PRO A 31 -0.08 29.73 -28.94
CA PRO A 31 -0.57 28.35 -29.15
C PRO A 31 -0.34 27.40 -27.99
N ALA A 32 0.68 27.63 -27.13
CA ALA A 32 0.98 26.79 -25.98
C ALA A 32 -0.14 26.82 -24.92
N LEU A 33 -0.94 27.88 -24.86
CA LEU A 33 -2.06 27.99 -23.93
C LEU A 33 -3.21 27.01 -24.25
N ASN A 34 -3.29 26.52 -25.49
CA ASN A 34 -4.28 25.51 -25.87
C ASN A 34 -4.08 24.14 -25.22
N TYR A 35 -2.90 23.86 -24.63
CA TYR A 35 -2.60 22.60 -23.93
C TYR A 35 -3.00 22.65 -22.45
N ILE A 36 -3.46 23.80 -21.93
CA ILE A 36 -3.80 23.97 -20.52
C ILE A 36 -5.30 23.78 -20.31
N LEU A 37 -5.65 22.99 -19.27
CA LEU A 37 -7.05 22.82 -18.86
C LEU A 37 -7.58 24.15 -18.31
N CYS A 38 -8.55 24.73 -19.03
CA CYS A 38 -9.14 26.01 -18.69
C CYS A 38 -10.61 26.10 -19.12
N ASP A 39 -11.30 27.19 -18.76
CA ASP A 39 -12.70 27.44 -19.14
C ASP A 39 -12.82 28.00 -20.57
N SER A 40 -12.51 27.17 -21.56
CA SER A 40 -12.74 27.44 -22.98
C SER A 40 -13.41 26.25 -23.66
N ASP A 41 -14.16 26.50 -24.74
CA ASP A 41 -14.79 25.41 -25.50
C ASP A 41 -13.76 24.45 -26.08
N SER A 42 -12.64 24.97 -26.58
CA SER A 42 -11.54 24.19 -27.12
C SER A 42 -10.92 23.27 -26.03
N SER A 43 -10.64 23.79 -24.84
CA SER A 43 -10.10 23.01 -23.73
C SER A 43 -11.06 21.90 -23.31
N ARG A 44 -12.35 22.19 -23.15
CA ARG A 44 -13.38 21.18 -22.84
C ARG A 44 -13.47 20.08 -23.89
N GLN A 45 -13.43 20.43 -25.16
CA GLN A 45 -13.48 19.48 -26.28
C GLN A 45 -12.22 18.59 -26.29
N GLN A 46 -11.03 19.16 -26.17
CA GLN A 46 -9.77 18.41 -26.13
C GLN A 46 -9.73 17.47 -24.95
N TYR A 47 -10.14 17.94 -23.75
CA TYR A 47 -10.22 17.11 -22.56
C TYR A 47 -11.12 15.88 -22.79
N GLN A 48 -12.34 16.09 -23.30
CA GLN A 48 -13.27 15.00 -23.58
C GLN A 48 -12.71 14.02 -24.63
N GLN A 49 -12.09 14.51 -25.67
CA GLN A 49 -11.51 13.69 -26.75
C GLN A 49 -10.35 12.82 -26.19
N GLN A 50 -9.41 13.42 -25.46
CA GLN A 50 -8.25 12.71 -24.94
C GLN A 50 -8.65 11.67 -23.89
N MET A 51 -9.61 12.00 -22.99
CA MET A 51 -10.11 11.02 -22.00
C MET A 51 -10.84 9.86 -22.69
N THR A 52 -11.59 10.12 -23.77
CA THR A 52 -12.25 9.08 -24.54
C THR A 52 -11.25 8.15 -25.22
N LEU A 53 -10.20 8.67 -25.84
CA LEU A 53 -9.13 7.87 -26.45
C LEU A 53 -8.40 7.01 -25.43
N ALA A 54 -8.07 7.56 -24.25
CA ALA A 54 -7.45 6.81 -23.16
C ALA A 54 -8.36 5.68 -22.67
N ALA A 55 -9.66 5.94 -22.49
CA ALA A 55 -10.63 4.92 -22.07
C ALA A 55 -10.77 3.78 -23.09
N GLN A 56 -10.80 4.09 -24.37
CA GLN A 56 -10.81 3.09 -25.45
C GLN A 56 -9.53 2.25 -25.47
N GLY A 57 -8.38 2.86 -25.20
CA GLY A 57 -7.11 2.16 -25.06
C GLY A 57 -7.11 1.18 -23.88
N VAL A 58 -7.67 1.60 -22.73
CA VAL A 58 -7.83 0.73 -21.55
C VAL A 58 -8.79 -0.43 -21.86
N GLU A 59 -9.92 -0.20 -22.55
CA GLU A 59 -10.86 -1.24 -22.96
C GLU A 59 -10.19 -2.30 -23.85
N ARG A 60 -9.40 -1.86 -24.84
CA ARG A 60 -8.61 -2.76 -25.68
C ARG A 60 -7.63 -3.60 -24.87
N TRP A 61 -6.90 -2.98 -23.93
CA TRP A 61 -5.95 -3.66 -23.05
C TRP A 61 -6.63 -4.68 -22.11
N LEU A 62 -7.80 -4.36 -21.57
CA LEU A 62 -8.60 -5.28 -20.75
C LEU A 62 -9.08 -6.50 -21.54
N SER A 63 -9.33 -6.34 -22.85
CA SER A 63 -9.83 -7.41 -23.74
C SER A 63 -8.74 -8.41 -24.17
N ASP A 64 -7.47 -8.05 -24.04
CA ASP A 64 -6.35 -8.94 -24.37
C ASP A 64 -6.14 -9.98 -23.24
N PRO A 65 -6.15 -11.31 -23.54
CA PRO A 65 -6.07 -12.35 -22.53
C PRO A 65 -4.68 -12.57 -21.91
N ALA A 66 -3.61 -12.00 -22.48
CA ALA A 66 -2.26 -12.19 -21.95
C ALA A 66 -2.08 -11.47 -20.61
N LEU A 67 -1.49 -12.14 -19.62
CA LEU A 67 -1.18 -11.55 -18.31
C LEU A 67 -0.07 -10.49 -18.41
N TYR A 68 0.93 -10.75 -19.21
CA TYR A 68 2.13 -9.92 -19.39
C TYR A 68 2.73 -10.17 -20.77
N SER A 69 3.44 -9.21 -21.32
CA SER A 69 4.10 -9.33 -22.63
C SER A 69 5.22 -10.39 -22.69
N GLY A 70 5.69 -10.86 -21.55
CA GLY A 70 6.77 -11.85 -21.46
C GLY A 70 8.18 -11.32 -21.76
N LEU A 71 8.32 -10.01 -22.01
CA LEU A 71 9.62 -9.43 -22.32
C LEU A 71 10.53 -9.40 -21.08
N ASP A 72 11.79 -9.81 -21.28
CA ASP A 72 12.84 -9.59 -20.30
C ASP A 72 13.24 -8.11 -20.21
N VAL A 73 14.01 -7.76 -19.17
CA VAL A 73 14.43 -6.37 -18.91
C VAL A 73 15.16 -5.75 -20.09
N ALA A 74 16.07 -6.50 -20.75
CA ALA A 74 16.86 -5.98 -21.86
C ALA A 74 16.00 -5.75 -23.12
N SER A 75 15.07 -6.65 -23.39
CA SER A 75 14.12 -6.55 -24.52
C SER A 75 13.13 -5.42 -24.29
N LEU A 76 12.59 -5.30 -23.08
CA LEU A 76 11.69 -4.21 -22.72
C LEU A 76 12.40 -2.85 -22.80
N ALA A 77 13.63 -2.74 -22.30
CA ALA A 77 14.42 -1.50 -22.40
C ALA A 77 14.66 -1.08 -23.85
N ARG A 78 14.82 -2.03 -24.77
CA ARG A 78 14.96 -1.74 -26.21
C ARG A 78 13.65 -1.34 -26.88
N SER A 79 12.50 -1.85 -26.40
CA SER A 79 11.18 -1.55 -26.98
C SER A 79 10.66 -0.17 -26.57
N ILE A 80 11.07 0.32 -25.41
CA ILE A 80 10.63 1.64 -24.90
C ILE A 80 11.53 2.74 -25.48
N ASN A 81 10.95 3.65 -26.23
CA ASN A 81 11.64 4.81 -26.81
C ASN A 81 11.11 6.11 -26.20
N LEU A 82 11.95 6.78 -25.39
CA LEU A 82 11.63 8.08 -24.76
C LEU A 82 12.25 9.23 -25.56
N ASN A 83 12.02 9.27 -26.88
CA ASN A 83 12.44 10.42 -27.67
C ASN A 83 11.58 11.63 -27.33
N ILE A 84 12.17 12.62 -26.66
CA ILE A 84 11.49 13.88 -26.34
C ILE A 84 11.63 14.80 -27.56
N ALA A 85 10.48 15.10 -28.19
CA ALA A 85 10.45 15.95 -29.37
C ALA A 85 10.56 17.44 -29.00
N ASP A 86 11.28 18.22 -29.81
CA ASP A 86 11.33 19.67 -29.66
C ASP A 86 10.02 20.33 -30.16
N GLU A 87 9.35 19.71 -31.14
CA GLU A 87 8.09 20.19 -31.70
C GLU A 87 6.89 19.44 -31.12
N PRO A 88 5.72 20.10 -30.99
CA PRO A 88 4.51 19.48 -30.49
C PRO A 88 4.08 18.27 -31.33
N GLN A 89 3.61 17.22 -30.67
CA GLN A 89 3.04 16.04 -31.30
C GLN A 89 1.51 16.02 -31.12
N PRO A 90 0.74 15.50 -32.07
CA PRO A 90 -0.70 15.31 -31.91
C PRO A 90 -1.01 14.40 -30.70
N ALA A 91 -2.02 14.79 -29.90
CA ALA A 91 -2.36 14.06 -28.68
C ALA A 91 -2.69 12.59 -28.94
N GLU A 92 -3.36 12.27 -30.05
CA GLU A 92 -3.69 10.91 -30.45
C GLU A 92 -2.44 10.05 -30.65
N GLN A 93 -1.38 10.61 -31.24
CA GLN A 93 -0.11 9.89 -31.44
C GLN A 93 0.60 9.66 -30.11
N VAL A 94 0.61 10.65 -29.22
CA VAL A 94 1.23 10.54 -27.89
C VAL A 94 0.48 9.51 -27.04
N ILE A 95 -0.85 9.53 -27.05
CA ILE A 95 -1.68 8.55 -26.34
C ILE A 95 -1.43 7.14 -26.90
N GLU A 96 -1.47 6.96 -28.21
CA GLU A 96 -1.22 5.64 -28.82
C GLU A 96 0.19 5.13 -28.53
N GLN A 97 1.19 6.00 -28.52
CA GLN A 97 2.55 5.64 -28.11
C GLN A 97 2.62 5.20 -26.64
N ALA A 98 1.93 5.91 -25.75
CA ALA A 98 1.86 5.52 -24.32
C ALA A 98 1.14 4.16 -24.14
N LEU A 99 0.07 3.91 -24.88
CA LEU A 99 -0.61 2.62 -24.86
C LEU A 99 0.33 1.49 -25.28
N ARG A 100 1.06 1.66 -26.38
CA ARG A 100 2.00 0.63 -26.89
C ARG A 100 3.24 0.44 -26.03
N GLN A 101 3.84 1.52 -25.53
CA GLN A 101 5.11 1.42 -24.79
C GLN A 101 4.92 1.13 -23.30
N TYR A 102 3.78 1.48 -22.73
CA TYR A 102 3.50 1.29 -21.32
C TYR A 102 2.41 0.26 -21.08
N LEU A 103 1.20 0.49 -21.60
CA LEU A 103 0.04 -0.31 -21.20
C LEU A 103 0.11 -1.74 -21.74
N ASP A 104 0.54 -1.94 -23.01
CA ASP A 104 0.68 -3.27 -23.63
C ASP A 104 1.77 -4.13 -22.96
N HIS A 105 2.69 -3.50 -22.23
CA HIS A 105 3.73 -4.18 -21.45
C HIS A 105 3.46 -4.18 -19.93
N SER A 106 2.33 -3.65 -19.50
CA SER A 106 1.95 -3.63 -18.09
C SER A 106 1.40 -4.98 -17.66
N LEU A 107 1.78 -5.41 -16.44
CA LEU A 107 1.23 -6.59 -15.80
C LEU A 107 -0.27 -6.39 -15.53
N LYS A 108 -1.11 -7.33 -15.95
CA LYS A 108 -2.56 -7.28 -15.73
C LYS A 108 -2.93 -7.77 -14.33
N VAL A 109 -3.01 -6.84 -13.39
CA VAL A 109 -3.32 -7.14 -11.98
C VAL A 109 -4.70 -7.80 -11.82
N HIS A 110 -5.63 -7.53 -12.73
CA HIS A 110 -6.96 -8.15 -12.74
C HIS A 110 -6.98 -9.58 -13.31
N HIS A 111 -5.88 -10.07 -13.91
CA HIS A 111 -5.81 -11.41 -14.46
C HIS A 111 -5.87 -12.47 -13.34
N PRO A 112 -6.63 -13.58 -13.49
CA PRO A 112 -6.78 -14.61 -12.45
C PRO A 112 -5.48 -15.25 -11.97
N HIS A 113 -4.45 -15.29 -12.81
CA HIS A 113 -3.14 -15.84 -12.48
C HIS A 113 -2.13 -14.77 -11.99
N CYS A 114 -2.57 -13.54 -11.69
CA CYS A 114 -1.74 -12.50 -11.07
C CYS A 114 -1.92 -12.56 -9.55
N VAL A 115 -1.07 -13.33 -8.86
CA VAL A 115 -1.22 -13.62 -7.43
C VAL A 115 0.09 -13.52 -6.63
N ALA A 116 1.09 -12.81 -7.15
CA ALA A 116 2.41 -12.75 -6.51
C ALA A 116 2.47 -11.82 -5.29
N HIS A 117 1.81 -10.68 -5.35
CA HIS A 117 2.03 -9.56 -4.45
C HIS A 117 0.73 -9.06 -3.79
N LEU A 118 0.88 -8.22 -2.75
CA LEU A 118 -0.22 -7.46 -2.15
C LEU A 118 -0.69 -6.36 -3.11
N HIS A 119 -1.13 -6.75 -4.29
CA HIS A 119 -1.53 -5.90 -5.40
C HIS A 119 -2.88 -6.36 -5.92
N CYS A 120 -3.89 -5.50 -5.78
CA CYS A 120 -5.29 -5.80 -6.11
C CYS A 120 -5.75 -5.12 -7.40
N PRO A 121 -6.70 -5.69 -8.13
CA PRO A 121 -7.48 -4.92 -9.11
C PRO A 121 -8.27 -3.83 -8.36
N THR A 122 -8.50 -2.70 -9.02
CA THR A 122 -9.16 -1.55 -8.42
C THR A 122 -10.65 -1.54 -8.69
N LEU A 123 -11.42 -0.91 -7.81
CA LEU A 123 -12.85 -0.65 -8.07
C LEU A 123 -12.99 0.38 -9.20
N ILE A 124 -13.92 0.15 -10.13
CA ILE A 124 -14.14 1.06 -11.27
C ILE A 124 -14.47 2.48 -10.80
N ILE A 125 -15.28 2.62 -9.75
CA ILE A 125 -15.64 3.93 -9.19
C ILE A 125 -14.42 4.69 -8.64
N SER A 126 -13.38 3.99 -8.19
CA SER A 126 -12.15 4.62 -7.73
C SER A 126 -11.31 5.19 -8.87
N GLN A 127 -11.40 4.63 -10.10
CA GLN A 127 -10.82 5.22 -11.31
C GLN A 127 -11.56 6.51 -11.70
N THR A 128 -12.88 6.56 -11.50
CA THR A 128 -13.65 7.80 -11.68
C THR A 128 -13.21 8.88 -10.68
N ALA A 129 -12.93 8.49 -9.42
CA ALA A 129 -12.39 9.41 -8.43
C ALA A 129 -11.02 9.98 -8.85
N GLU A 130 -10.13 9.16 -9.43
CA GLU A 130 -8.84 9.59 -9.98
C GLU A 130 -9.02 10.66 -11.06
N LEU A 131 -9.98 10.48 -11.97
CA LEU A 131 -10.29 11.48 -12.99
C LEU A 131 -10.70 12.82 -12.39
N LEU A 132 -11.60 12.80 -11.39
CA LEU A 132 -12.07 14.01 -10.71
C LEU A 132 -10.94 14.72 -9.94
N MET A 133 -10.12 13.96 -9.23
CA MET A 133 -8.99 14.49 -8.47
C MET A 133 -7.94 15.13 -9.38
N ASN A 134 -7.60 14.46 -10.49
CA ASN A 134 -6.61 14.98 -11.43
C ASN A 134 -7.09 16.26 -12.12
N ALA A 135 -8.37 16.32 -12.48
CA ALA A 135 -8.95 17.50 -13.12
C ALA A 135 -9.03 18.71 -12.16
N SER A 136 -9.36 18.48 -10.88
CA SER A 136 -9.44 19.55 -9.87
C SER A 136 -8.09 19.98 -9.30
N ASN A 137 -7.09 19.11 -9.36
CA ASN A 137 -5.70 19.33 -8.93
C ASN A 137 -5.54 20.04 -7.57
N GLN A 138 -6.34 19.61 -6.57
CA GLN A 138 -6.32 20.19 -5.24
C GLN A 138 -5.09 19.75 -4.44
N SER A 139 -4.48 20.66 -3.67
CA SER A 139 -3.43 20.35 -2.71
C SER A 139 -4.00 20.28 -1.28
N MET A 140 -3.66 19.20 -0.55
CA MET A 140 -4.20 18.92 0.78
C MET A 140 -3.35 19.53 1.91
N ASP A 141 -2.55 20.55 1.65
CA ASP A 141 -1.69 21.20 2.64
C ASP A 141 -2.41 22.32 3.42
N SER A 142 -3.12 23.21 2.74
CA SER A 142 -3.85 24.30 3.39
C SER A 142 -5.33 24.36 3.00
N TRP A 143 -6.11 24.97 3.86
CA TRP A 143 -7.56 25.10 3.70
C TRP A 143 -7.98 25.78 2.39
N ASP A 144 -7.34 26.88 2.05
CA ASP A 144 -7.68 27.70 0.89
C ASP A 144 -7.38 27.03 -0.46
N GLN A 145 -6.51 26.01 -0.47
CA GLN A 145 -6.20 25.21 -1.66
C GLN A 145 -7.17 24.04 -1.86
N SER A 146 -7.85 23.56 -0.80
CA SER A 146 -8.67 22.35 -0.87
C SER A 146 -9.81 22.28 0.16
N PRO A 147 -10.71 23.27 0.24
CA PRO A 147 -11.69 23.33 1.35
C PRO A 147 -12.59 22.10 1.45
N ALA A 148 -13.22 21.68 0.34
CA ALA A 148 -14.12 20.52 0.33
C ALA A 148 -13.36 19.20 0.57
N ALA A 149 -12.19 19.06 -0.04
CA ALA A 149 -11.35 17.88 0.09
C ALA A 149 -10.84 17.70 1.53
N THR A 150 -10.44 18.78 2.19
CA THR A 150 -10.04 18.79 3.60
C THR A 150 -11.17 18.27 4.50
N VAL A 151 -12.40 18.78 4.33
CA VAL A 151 -13.55 18.33 5.13
C VAL A 151 -13.87 16.86 4.88
N ILE A 152 -13.81 16.40 3.62
CA ILE A 152 -14.06 14.99 3.30
C ILE A 152 -13.00 14.09 3.94
N GLU A 153 -11.71 14.43 3.82
CA GLU A 153 -10.63 13.66 4.46
C GLU A 153 -10.82 13.59 5.98
N MET A 154 -11.07 14.72 6.64
CA MET A 154 -11.30 14.77 8.09
C MET A 154 -12.47 13.89 8.52
N LYS A 155 -13.60 13.95 7.82
CA LYS A 155 -14.77 13.12 8.12
C LYS A 155 -14.50 11.64 7.89
N LEU A 156 -13.75 11.29 6.85
CA LEU A 156 -13.39 9.90 6.57
C LEU A 156 -12.39 9.36 7.60
N ILE A 157 -11.43 10.16 8.03
CA ILE A 157 -10.54 9.82 9.14
C ILE A 157 -11.33 9.62 10.44
N ALA A 158 -12.29 10.50 10.75
CA ALA A 158 -13.15 10.35 11.93
C ALA A 158 -13.93 9.02 11.88
N TRP A 159 -14.51 8.69 10.73
CA TRP A 159 -15.20 7.41 10.53
C TRP A 159 -14.26 6.20 10.69
N LEU A 160 -13.04 6.25 10.14
CA LEU A 160 -12.04 5.18 10.31
C LEU A 160 -11.64 5.00 11.77
N ARG A 161 -11.50 6.09 12.52
CA ARG A 161 -11.18 6.05 13.96
C ARG A 161 -12.31 5.40 14.78
N GLU A 162 -13.56 5.74 14.49
CA GLU A 162 -14.71 5.10 15.10
C GLU A 162 -14.78 3.61 14.75
N LEU A 163 -14.50 3.26 13.48
CA LEU A 163 -14.47 1.88 13.01
C LEU A 163 -13.41 1.05 13.75
N VAL A 164 -12.24 1.62 14.02
CA VAL A 164 -11.18 0.99 14.84
C VAL A 164 -11.58 0.86 16.31
N GLY A 165 -12.46 1.72 16.81
CA GLY A 165 -12.85 1.81 18.23
C GLY A 165 -12.11 2.91 19.00
N TYR A 166 -11.52 3.88 18.32
CA TYR A 166 -11.00 5.09 18.96
C TYR A 166 -12.14 6.04 19.34
N SER A 167 -11.87 6.97 20.27
CA SER A 167 -12.79 8.07 20.57
C SER A 167 -13.07 8.91 19.32
N THR A 168 -14.20 9.63 19.34
CA THR A 168 -14.58 10.56 18.26
C THR A 168 -13.48 11.58 17.95
N GLY A 169 -13.40 12.03 16.72
CA GLY A 169 -12.43 13.02 16.24
C GLY A 169 -11.70 12.54 15.00
N ASP A 170 -10.87 13.41 14.44
CA ASP A 170 -10.21 13.24 13.14
C ASP A 170 -8.68 13.16 13.23
N ALA A 171 -8.14 12.68 14.35
CA ALA A 171 -6.69 12.56 14.54
C ALA A 171 -6.09 11.46 13.64
N GLY A 172 -5.73 11.86 12.45
CA GLY A 172 -5.14 11.04 11.40
C GLY A 172 -4.95 11.83 10.13
N VAL A 173 -4.37 11.20 9.14
CA VAL A 173 -4.11 11.79 7.82
C VAL A 173 -3.95 10.69 6.77
N PHE A 174 -4.36 10.96 5.54
CA PHE A 174 -4.03 10.09 4.42
C PHE A 174 -2.53 10.16 4.09
N THR A 175 -1.97 9.03 3.69
CA THR A 175 -0.54 8.86 3.38
C THR A 175 -0.37 8.16 2.04
N SER A 176 0.86 8.14 1.53
CA SER A 176 1.21 7.38 0.32
C SER A 176 1.21 5.85 0.52
N GLY A 177 1.10 5.37 1.77
CA GLY A 177 1.05 3.94 2.10
C GLY A 177 1.80 3.59 3.38
N GLY A 178 1.83 2.29 3.70
CA GLY A 178 2.27 1.75 4.98
C GLY A 178 3.66 2.18 5.42
N THR A 179 4.63 2.29 4.51
CA THR A 179 5.98 2.74 4.87
C THR A 179 5.98 4.15 5.47
N GLN A 180 5.22 5.08 4.88
CA GLN A 180 5.09 6.44 5.41
C GLN A 180 4.30 6.46 6.72
N SER A 181 3.22 5.72 6.81
CA SER A 181 2.41 5.63 8.03
C SER A 181 3.21 5.02 9.19
N ASN A 182 3.98 3.96 8.94
CA ASN A 182 4.88 3.37 9.93
C ASN A 182 5.99 4.34 10.34
N LEU A 183 6.54 5.14 9.39
CA LEU A 183 7.50 6.19 9.72
C LEU A 183 6.91 7.21 10.70
N MET A 184 5.67 7.65 10.46
CA MET A 184 4.98 8.59 11.35
C MET A 184 4.76 7.99 12.75
N GLY A 185 4.29 6.74 12.83
CA GLY A 185 4.11 6.04 14.10
C GLY A 185 5.40 5.91 14.91
N LEU A 186 6.49 5.54 14.25
CA LEU A 186 7.80 5.38 14.88
C LEU A 186 8.46 6.71 15.24
N LEU A 187 8.27 7.76 14.43
CA LEU A 187 8.72 9.12 14.74
C LEU A 187 8.06 9.62 16.02
N LEU A 188 6.73 9.54 16.08
CA LEU A 188 5.98 10.01 17.24
C LEU A 188 6.32 9.20 18.50
N ALA A 189 6.45 7.88 18.38
CA ALA A 189 6.86 7.01 19.48
C ALA A 189 8.26 7.36 20.01
N ARG A 190 9.24 7.56 19.09
CA ARG A 190 10.60 7.98 19.44
C ARG A 190 10.58 9.32 20.17
N ASP A 191 9.89 10.32 19.63
CA ASP A 191 9.91 11.68 20.18
C ASP A 191 9.14 11.77 21.50
N ALA A 192 8.05 11.02 21.64
CA ALA A 192 7.32 10.91 22.92
C ALA A 192 8.19 10.29 24.03
N VAL A 193 8.89 9.20 23.73
CA VAL A 193 9.75 8.56 24.72
C VAL A 193 11.00 9.40 25.04
N VAL A 194 11.59 10.06 24.04
CA VAL A 194 12.73 10.97 24.24
C VAL A 194 12.34 12.14 25.13
N GLN A 195 11.20 12.75 24.88
CA GLN A 195 10.68 13.83 25.72
C GLN A 195 10.42 13.34 27.15
N ARG A 196 9.81 12.16 27.31
CA ARG A 196 9.50 11.58 28.63
C ARG A 196 10.76 11.24 29.44
N VAL A 197 11.79 10.64 28.81
CA VAL A 197 12.96 10.09 29.50
C VAL A 197 14.06 11.13 29.69
N TRP A 198 14.28 11.99 28.69
CA TRP A 198 15.39 12.96 28.70
C TRP A 198 14.93 14.43 28.76
N GLY A 199 13.62 14.72 28.65
CA GLY A 199 13.10 16.09 28.62
C GLY A 199 13.50 16.87 27.36
N ILE A 200 13.92 16.18 26.29
CA ILE A 200 14.42 16.76 25.04
C ILE A 200 13.31 16.83 24.01
N ASP A 201 13.12 18.00 23.41
CA ASP A 201 12.32 18.16 22.19
C ASP A 201 13.22 17.88 20.96
N VAL A 202 13.03 16.71 20.36
CA VAL A 202 13.86 16.25 19.22
C VAL A 202 13.78 17.19 18.02
N ARG A 203 12.65 17.88 17.81
CA ARG A 203 12.48 18.81 16.68
C ARG A 203 13.44 19.98 16.75
N THR A 204 13.77 20.45 17.95
CA THR A 204 14.57 21.65 18.17
C THR A 204 15.99 21.34 18.62
N GLN A 205 16.19 20.23 19.34
CA GLN A 205 17.46 19.91 19.99
C GLN A 205 18.17 18.70 19.37
N GLY A 206 17.48 17.96 18.47
CA GLY A 206 18.00 16.71 17.93
C GLY A 206 17.91 15.56 18.92
N LEU A 207 18.50 14.42 18.56
CA LEU A 207 18.51 13.22 19.38
C LEU A 207 19.42 13.41 20.63
N PRO A 208 19.05 12.80 21.77
CA PRO A 208 19.91 12.81 22.97
C PRO A 208 21.23 12.08 22.73
N PRO A 209 22.31 12.40 23.46
CA PRO A 209 23.59 11.68 23.35
C PRO A 209 23.47 10.16 23.54
N ASP A 210 22.52 9.72 24.36
CA ASP A 210 22.25 8.31 24.65
C ASP A 210 21.19 7.67 23.73
N ALA A 211 20.90 8.27 22.57
CA ALA A 211 19.90 7.76 21.62
C ALA A 211 20.18 6.31 21.17
N GLN A 212 21.45 5.86 21.21
CA GLN A 212 21.83 4.47 20.94
C GLN A 212 21.19 3.45 21.90
N ARG A 213 20.62 3.89 23.03
CA ARG A 213 19.86 3.03 23.97
C ARG A 213 18.42 2.79 23.51
N LEU A 214 17.89 3.56 22.56
CA LEU A 214 16.54 3.39 22.06
C LEU A 214 16.37 2.08 21.30
N ARG A 215 15.27 1.39 21.54
CA ARG A 215 14.90 0.15 20.86
C ARG A 215 13.45 0.21 20.40
N VAL A 216 13.19 -0.43 19.26
CA VAL A 216 11.86 -0.77 18.78
C VAL A 216 11.77 -2.28 18.66
N ILE A 217 10.69 -2.86 19.14
CA ILE A 217 10.46 -4.29 19.12
C ILE A 217 9.41 -4.60 18.05
N CYS A 218 9.63 -5.63 17.24
CA CYS A 218 8.64 -6.12 16.27
C CYS A 218 8.76 -7.63 16.08
N SER A 219 7.81 -8.26 15.39
CA SER A 219 7.92 -9.65 14.97
C SER A 219 9.09 -9.85 13.99
N SER A 220 9.71 -11.02 13.98
CA SER A 220 10.68 -11.41 12.94
C SER A 220 10.06 -11.48 11.54
N GLN A 221 8.72 -11.49 11.44
CA GLN A 221 7.94 -11.44 10.21
C GLN A 221 7.39 -10.03 9.89
N ALA A 222 7.74 -9.02 10.70
CA ALA A 222 7.33 -7.64 10.45
C ALA A 222 7.88 -7.12 9.11
N HIS A 223 7.14 -6.22 8.49
CA HIS A 223 7.58 -5.60 7.24
C HIS A 223 8.90 -4.82 7.43
N PHE A 224 9.81 -4.93 6.45
CA PHE A 224 11.14 -4.29 6.51
C PHE A 224 11.11 -2.76 6.69
N SER A 225 9.94 -2.13 6.49
CA SER A 225 9.76 -0.69 6.76
C SER A 225 10.08 -0.32 8.21
N VAL A 226 9.96 -1.23 9.17
CA VAL A 226 10.34 -0.96 10.57
C VAL A 226 11.83 -0.65 10.66
N GLN A 227 12.69 -1.55 10.13
CA GLN A 227 14.14 -1.34 10.11
C GLN A 227 14.52 -0.12 9.28
N LYS A 228 13.95 0.01 8.07
CA LYS A 228 14.20 1.14 7.17
C LYS A 228 13.87 2.48 7.82
N ASN A 229 12.73 2.57 8.50
CA ASN A 229 12.31 3.79 9.18
C ASN A 229 13.19 4.12 10.38
N MET A 230 13.63 3.12 11.16
CA MET A 230 14.56 3.38 12.27
C MET A 230 15.92 3.89 11.79
N ALA A 231 16.39 3.43 10.63
CA ALA A 231 17.58 4.00 10.00
C ALA A 231 17.36 5.45 9.54
N LEU A 232 16.22 5.75 8.90
CA LEU A 232 15.84 7.11 8.50
C LEU A 232 15.70 8.06 9.70
N LEU A 233 15.23 7.55 10.84
CA LEU A 233 15.11 8.29 12.09
C LEU A 233 16.46 8.46 12.83
N GLY A 234 17.58 8.02 12.25
CA GLY A 234 18.93 8.20 12.79
C GLY A 234 19.32 7.19 13.87
N LEU A 235 18.57 6.11 14.08
CA LEU A 235 18.82 5.11 15.11
C LEU A 235 19.45 3.81 14.56
N GLY A 236 19.41 3.61 13.24
CA GLY A 236 20.00 2.45 12.58
C GLY A 236 19.19 1.16 12.73
N TYR A 237 19.52 0.16 11.89
CA TYR A 237 18.81 -1.15 11.88
C TYR A 237 18.95 -1.91 13.19
N GLN A 238 20.09 -1.77 13.90
CA GLN A 238 20.35 -2.47 15.16
C GLN A 238 19.49 -1.99 16.33
N SER A 239 18.77 -0.88 16.19
CA SER A 239 17.78 -0.42 17.17
C SER A 239 16.49 -1.25 17.15
N VAL A 240 16.29 -2.07 16.10
CA VAL A 240 15.13 -2.95 15.95
C VAL A 240 15.44 -4.34 16.52
N VAL A 241 14.63 -4.78 17.45
CA VAL A 241 14.74 -6.10 18.10
C VAL A 241 13.62 -6.99 17.57
N ALA A 242 13.99 -8.03 16.83
CA ALA A 242 13.05 -8.97 16.24
C ALA A 242 12.68 -10.07 17.24
N ILE A 243 11.39 -10.28 17.48
CA ILE A 243 10.85 -11.35 18.32
C ILE A 243 10.57 -12.57 17.45
N ALA A 244 10.97 -13.74 17.90
CA ALA A 244 10.64 -15.01 17.27
C ALA A 244 9.12 -15.20 17.18
N CYS A 245 8.69 -15.88 16.12
CA CYS A 245 7.29 -16.22 15.92
C CYS A 245 6.96 -17.61 16.45
N ASN A 246 5.71 -17.82 16.84
CA ASN A 246 5.13 -19.13 17.13
C ASN A 246 4.93 -19.96 15.84
N ALA A 247 4.41 -21.17 15.96
CA ALA A 247 4.16 -22.07 14.83
C ALA A 247 3.14 -21.51 13.81
N GLN A 248 2.32 -20.53 14.20
CA GLN A 248 1.36 -19.84 13.36
C GLN A 248 1.97 -18.59 12.69
N GLY A 249 3.27 -18.32 12.87
CA GLY A 249 3.95 -17.15 12.30
C GLY A 249 3.63 -15.83 12.99
N GLN A 250 3.05 -15.86 14.18
CA GLN A 250 2.67 -14.69 14.98
C GLN A 250 3.75 -14.39 16.03
N MET A 251 3.91 -13.14 16.44
CA MET A 251 4.82 -12.74 17.51
C MET A 251 4.58 -13.56 18.78
N ASP A 252 5.63 -14.22 19.29
CA ASP A 252 5.55 -14.96 20.55
C ASP A 252 5.55 -13.99 21.75
N THR A 253 4.42 -13.92 22.45
CA THR A 253 4.23 -12.99 23.57
C THR A 253 5.06 -13.33 24.81
N GLN A 254 5.44 -14.59 25.00
CA GLN A 254 6.33 -14.98 26.10
C GLN A 254 7.76 -14.51 25.81
N VAL A 255 8.24 -14.72 24.58
CA VAL A 255 9.54 -14.20 24.13
C VAL A 255 9.55 -12.68 24.18
N LEU A 256 8.44 -12.02 23.80
CA LEU A 256 8.30 -10.56 23.89
C LEU A 256 8.51 -10.08 25.34
N GLN A 257 7.84 -10.67 26.34
CA GLN A 257 7.98 -10.30 27.75
C GLN A 257 9.40 -10.50 28.26
N GLN A 258 10.03 -11.64 27.93
CA GLN A 258 11.41 -11.93 28.31
C GLN A 258 12.39 -10.92 27.69
N THR A 259 12.20 -10.60 26.42
CA THR A 259 13.03 -9.62 25.69
C THR A 259 12.90 -8.22 26.28
N ILE A 260 11.69 -7.79 26.63
CA ILE A 260 11.46 -6.50 27.31
C ILE A 260 12.24 -6.43 28.62
N ALA A 261 12.12 -7.47 29.44
CA ALA A 261 12.81 -7.54 30.75
C ALA A 261 14.35 -7.49 30.58
N GLN A 262 14.89 -8.22 29.59
CA GLN A 262 16.32 -8.22 29.30
C GLN A 262 16.79 -6.83 28.80
N LEU A 263 16.09 -6.21 27.87
CA LEU A 263 16.43 -4.89 27.36
C LEU A 263 16.42 -3.81 28.45
N GLN A 264 15.47 -3.90 29.38
CA GLN A 264 15.41 -2.99 30.54
C GLN A 264 16.60 -3.20 31.49
N GLN A 265 16.99 -4.46 31.76
CA GLN A 265 18.18 -4.78 32.55
C GLN A 265 19.48 -4.27 31.91
N ASP A 266 19.56 -4.32 30.56
CA ASP A 266 20.69 -3.80 29.78
C ASP A 266 20.68 -2.27 29.68
N GLY A 267 19.73 -1.60 30.35
CA GLY A 267 19.59 -0.15 30.35
C GLY A 267 19.07 0.44 29.03
N CYS A 268 18.48 -0.36 28.16
CA CYS A 268 17.81 0.12 26.96
C CYS A 268 16.49 0.84 27.28
N VAL A 269 16.07 1.74 26.38
CA VAL A 269 14.81 2.45 26.45
C VAL A 269 13.95 1.99 25.27
N ILE A 270 12.82 1.36 25.54
CA ILE A 270 11.94 0.83 24.49
C ILE A 270 11.00 1.95 24.04
N ALA A 271 11.12 2.36 22.78
CA ALA A 271 10.32 3.42 22.19
C ALA A 271 8.96 2.90 21.74
N ALA A 272 8.91 1.74 21.10
CA ALA A 272 7.66 1.15 20.61
C ALA A 272 7.72 -0.37 20.53
N ILE A 273 6.54 -0.98 20.61
CA ILE A 273 6.25 -2.31 20.08
C ILE A 273 5.44 -2.12 18.79
N VAL A 274 5.87 -2.76 17.70
CA VAL A 274 5.15 -2.80 16.44
C VAL A 274 4.52 -4.19 16.29
N ALA A 275 3.21 -4.27 16.44
CA ALA A 275 2.42 -5.46 16.16
C ALA A 275 1.91 -5.41 14.72
N THR A 276 1.88 -6.55 14.03
CA THR A 276 1.48 -6.62 12.63
C THR A 276 0.14 -7.33 12.50
N ALA A 277 -0.83 -6.67 11.88
CA ALA A 277 -2.10 -7.28 11.48
C ALA A 277 -2.03 -7.65 9.99
N GLY A 278 -1.45 -8.82 9.70
CA GLY A 278 -1.23 -9.33 8.35
C GLY A 278 0.21 -9.13 7.87
N THR A 279 1.09 -10.07 8.23
CA THR A 279 2.48 -10.09 7.74
C THR A 279 2.54 -10.32 6.23
N THR A 280 3.53 -9.72 5.57
CA THR A 280 3.59 -9.61 4.10
C THR A 280 3.57 -10.96 3.39
N ASP A 281 4.24 -11.98 3.92
CA ASP A 281 4.41 -13.25 3.22
C ASP A 281 3.34 -14.28 3.59
N ILE A 282 3.00 -14.38 4.85
CA ILE A 282 2.11 -15.46 5.34
C ILE A 282 0.75 -14.96 5.81
N GLY A 283 0.56 -13.63 5.89
CA GLY A 283 -0.71 -13.05 6.36
C GLY A 283 -0.99 -13.22 7.84
N ALA A 284 0.01 -13.58 8.64
CA ALA A 284 -0.17 -13.79 10.07
C ALA A 284 -0.58 -12.49 10.77
N ILE A 285 -1.51 -12.62 11.72
CA ILE A 285 -1.95 -11.52 12.57
C ILE A 285 -1.41 -11.76 13.97
N ASP A 286 -0.56 -10.86 14.44
CA ASP A 286 -0.01 -10.93 15.79
C ASP A 286 -1.13 -10.92 16.85
N PRO A 287 -0.95 -11.52 18.01
CA PRO A 287 -1.96 -11.55 19.08
C PRO A 287 -2.12 -10.15 19.70
N LEU A 288 -2.90 -9.27 19.04
CA LEU A 288 -2.97 -7.84 19.31
C LEU A 288 -3.39 -7.54 20.76
N GLN A 289 -4.39 -8.25 21.31
CA GLN A 289 -4.86 -8.00 22.67
C GLN A 289 -3.79 -8.33 23.72
N PRO A 290 -3.12 -9.50 23.73
CA PRO A 290 -2.01 -9.78 24.64
C PRO A 290 -0.84 -8.79 24.50
N ILE A 291 -0.50 -8.38 23.26
CA ILE A 291 0.56 -7.39 23.03
C ILE A 291 0.17 -6.02 23.57
N ALA A 292 -1.08 -5.62 23.41
CA ALA A 292 -1.60 -4.36 23.93
C ALA A 292 -1.57 -4.34 25.47
N ASP A 293 -1.91 -5.44 26.12
CA ASP A 293 -1.85 -5.56 27.57
C ASP A 293 -0.40 -5.42 28.09
N ILE A 294 0.56 -6.05 27.39
CA ILE A 294 1.99 -5.94 27.70
C ILE A 294 2.46 -4.49 27.49
N ALA A 295 2.15 -3.87 26.35
CA ALA A 295 2.55 -2.51 26.03
C ALA A 295 2.02 -1.53 27.08
N LYS A 296 0.74 -1.65 27.46
CA LYS A 296 0.09 -0.85 28.49
C LYS A 296 0.76 -1.03 29.87
N GLN A 297 1.02 -2.27 30.29
CA GLN A 297 1.67 -2.56 31.58
C GLN A 297 3.07 -1.95 31.65
N GLN A 298 3.80 -1.93 30.55
CA GLN A 298 5.17 -1.44 30.46
C GLN A 298 5.27 0.05 30.09
N ALA A 299 4.13 0.75 29.85
CA ALA A 299 4.05 2.12 29.36
C ALA A 299 4.89 2.33 28.07
N ILE A 300 4.83 1.38 27.15
CA ILE A 300 5.50 1.38 25.85
C ILE A 300 4.46 1.75 24.77
N TRP A 301 4.85 2.59 23.81
CA TRP A 301 4.01 2.92 22.65
C TRP A 301 3.69 1.66 21.84
N LEU A 302 2.42 1.44 21.57
CA LEU A 302 1.97 0.38 20.67
C LEU A 302 1.62 0.97 19.31
N HIS A 303 2.33 0.56 18.27
CA HIS A 303 1.99 0.81 16.87
C HIS A 303 1.47 -0.47 16.24
N VAL A 304 0.34 -0.41 15.55
CA VAL A 304 -0.21 -1.56 14.79
C VAL A 304 -0.05 -1.29 13.30
N ASP A 305 0.81 -2.07 12.65
CA ASP A 305 0.88 -2.14 11.20
C ASP A 305 -0.25 -3.03 10.68
N ALA A 306 -1.37 -2.41 10.32
CA ALA A 306 -2.53 -3.05 9.72
C ALA A 306 -2.66 -2.70 8.22
N ALA A 307 -1.54 -2.43 7.56
CA ALA A 307 -1.52 -2.09 6.14
C ALA A 307 -2.26 -3.12 5.27
N TRP A 308 -2.20 -4.39 5.65
CA TRP A 308 -2.94 -5.43 4.92
C TRP A 308 -4.23 -5.82 5.64
N GLY A 309 -4.14 -6.26 6.89
CA GLY A 309 -5.27 -6.80 7.64
C GLY A 309 -6.30 -5.76 8.08
N GLY A 310 -6.01 -4.46 7.93
CA GLY A 310 -6.96 -3.40 8.31
C GLY A 310 -8.31 -3.46 7.59
N ALA A 311 -8.38 -4.10 6.42
CA ALA A 311 -9.65 -4.30 5.71
C ALA A 311 -10.61 -5.24 6.45
N LEU A 312 -10.12 -6.09 7.37
CA LEU A 312 -10.95 -6.91 8.25
C LEU A 312 -11.88 -6.09 9.15
N LEU A 313 -11.60 -4.80 9.36
CA LEU A 313 -12.52 -3.90 10.05
C LEU A 313 -13.92 -3.87 9.42
N LEU A 314 -14.03 -4.17 8.13
CA LEU A 314 -15.29 -4.24 7.39
C LEU A 314 -15.88 -5.66 7.34
N SER A 315 -15.14 -6.69 7.76
CA SER A 315 -15.61 -8.07 7.77
C SER A 315 -16.49 -8.34 8.97
N ASN A 316 -17.65 -8.95 8.73
CA ASN A 316 -18.50 -9.46 9.80
C ASN A 316 -17.96 -10.76 10.41
N GLN A 317 -17.29 -11.57 9.59
CA GLN A 317 -16.79 -12.89 9.99
C GLN A 317 -15.44 -12.81 10.69
N TYR A 318 -14.51 -11.98 10.21
CA TYR A 318 -13.09 -12.01 10.62
C TYR A 318 -12.65 -10.75 11.40
N ARG A 319 -13.53 -9.78 11.63
CA ARG A 319 -13.19 -8.56 12.39
C ARG A 319 -12.58 -8.85 13.77
N HIS A 320 -13.04 -9.91 14.44
CA HIS A 320 -12.55 -10.30 15.76
C HIS A 320 -11.05 -10.66 15.80
N TRP A 321 -10.42 -10.94 14.64
CA TRP A 321 -8.98 -11.13 14.57
C TRP A 321 -8.18 -9.86 14.87
N LEU A 322 -8.85 -8.70 14.83
CA LEU A 322 -8.26 -7.41 15.19
C LEU A 322 -8.54 -6.98 16.65
N ASP A 323 -9.07 -7.88 17.49
CA ASP A 323 -9.34 -7.56 18.89
C ASP A 323 -8.04 -7.12 19.60
N GLY A 324 -8.10 -5.99 20.30
CA GLY A 324 -6.93 -5.32 20.88
C GLY A 324 -6.40 -4.12 20.07
N MET A 325 -6.72 -4.02 18.78
CA MET A 325 -6.24 -2.93 17.90
C MET A 325 -6.62 -1.53 18.42
N ALA A 326 -7.81 -1.37 19.00
CA ALA A 326 -8.27 -0.12 19.60
C ALA A 326 -7.39 0.39 20.77
N GLN A 327 -6.52 -0.44 21.31
CA GLN A 327 -5.60 -0.06 22.37
C GLN A 327 -4.30 0.56 21.84
N ALA A 328 -3.98 0.38 20.57
CA ALA A 328 -2.79 0.96 19.94
C ALA A 328 -2.76 2.49 20.07
N ASP A 329 -1.57 3.07 20.19
CA ASP A 329 -1.36 4.51 20.17
C ASP A 329 -1.42 5.06 18.74
N SER A 330 -1.01 4.24 17.76
CA SER A 330 -1.07 4.57 16.33
C SER A 330 -1.30 3.35 15.47
N ILE A 331 -1.94 3.56 14.30
CA ILE A 331 -2.31 2.48 13.37
C ILE A 331 -2.00 2.92 11.94
N THR A 332 -1.47 1.98 11.15
CA THR A 332 -1.29 2.08 9.71
C THR A 332 -2.37 1.30 8.98
N LEU A 333 -2.97 1.90 7.95
CA LEU A 333 -3.92 1.26 7.03
C LEU A 333 -3.48 1.51 5.58
N ASP A 334 -3.56 0.49 4.69
CA ASP A 334 -3.35 0.67 3.26
C ASP A 334 -4.64 0.35 2.48
N PHE A 335 -5.17 1.38 1.81
CA PHE A 335 -6.38 1.23 1.02
C PHE A 335 -6.08 0.67 -0.37
N HIS A 336 -4.86 0.81 -0.86
CA HIS A 336 -4.41 0.24 -2.13
C HIS A 336 -4.07 -1.27 -2.07
N LYS A 337 -4.36 -1.93 -0.93
CA LYS A 337 -4.31 -3.39 -0.77
C LYS A 337 -5.73 -3.97 -0.74
N HIS A 338 -6.20 -4.51 0.34
CA HIS A 338 -7.51 -5.16 0.47
C HIS A 338 -8.72 -4.20 0.49
N PHE A 339 -8.52 -2.89 0.30
CA PHE A 339 -9.61 -1.94 0.04
C PHE A 339 -9.75 -1.59 -1.44
N PHE A 340 -9.01 -2.26 -2.33
CA PHE A 340 -9.15 -2.19 -3.79
C PHE A 340 -9.04 -0.78 -4.38
N GLN A 341 -8.22 0.09 -3.77
CA GLN A 341 -7.99 1.44 -4.29
C GLN A 341 -6.76 1.51 -5.20
N PRO A 342 -6.73 2.42 -6.17
CA PRO A 342 -5.51 2.71 -6.94
C PRO A 342 -4.36 3.15 -6.03
N ILE A 343 -3.14 2.72 -6.37
CA ILE A 343 -1.89 3.17 -5.73
C ILE A 343 -1.66 4.66 -6.09
N SER A 344 -1.29 5.49 -5.12
CA SER A 344 -1.04 5.22 -3.72
C SER A 344 -2.25 5.64 -2.88
N CYS A 345 -2.56 4.93 -1.81
CA CYS A 345 -3.64 5.29 -0.89
C CYS A 345 -3.48 4.54 0.44
N GLY A 346 -3.16 5.24 1.50
CA GLY A 346 -3.06 4.72 2.85
C GLY A 346 -3.51 5.75 3.87
N ALA A 347 -3.54 5.41 5.15
CA ALA A 347 -3.78 6.33 6.24
C ALA A 347 -2.97 5.98 7.49
N PHE A 348 -2.64 7.02 8.23
CA PHE A 348 -2.12 6.98 9.57
C PHE A 348 -3.21 7.45 10.54
N LEU A 349 -3.51 6.67 11.56
CA LEU A 349 -4.46 7.00 12.62
C LEU A 349 -3.70 7.13 13.95
N LEU A 350 -4.00 8.17 14.70
CA LEU A 350 -3.41 8.45 15.99
C LEU A 350 -4.48 8.44 17.08
N LYS A 351 -4.22 7.78 18.21
CA LYS A 351 -5.21 7.67 19.30
C LYS A 351 -5.38 9.00 20.03
N ASP A 352 -4.28 9.60 20.47
CA ASP A 352 -4.27 10.90 21.14
C ASP A 352 -3.80 11.99 20.17
N PRO A 353 -4.69 12.92 19.77
CA PRO A 353 -4.35 14.00 18.84
C PRO A 353 -3.23 14.91 19.34
N ALA A 354 -3.01 15.00 20.64
CA ALA A 354 -1.95 15.85 21.21
C ALA A 354 -0.55 15.46 20.74
N HIS A 355 -0.34 14.18 20.41
CA HIS A 355 0.95 13.70 19.91
C HIS A 355 1.32 14.24 18.53
N PHE A 356 0.38 14.76 17.70
CA PHE A 356 0.77 15.49 16.49
C PHE A 356 1.64 16.71 16.80
N GLY A 357 1.53 17.27 18.00
CA GLY A 357 2.42 18.32 18.49
C GLY A 357 3.90 17.97 18.40
N LEU A 358 4.28 16.67 18.44
CA LEU A 358 5.67 16.21 18.34
C LEU A 358 6.26 16.34 16.91
N MET A 359 5.43 16.49 15.87
CA MET A 359 5.87 16.68 14.49
C MET A 359 5.40 18.00 13.88
N HIS A 360 4.61 18.78 14.61
CA HIS A 360 4.06 20.03 14.13
C HIS A 360 5.15 21.06 13.85
N TYR A 361 5.08 21.69 12.68
CA TYR A 361 5.85 22.87 12.32
C TYR A 361 4.92 23.96 11.79
N GLN A 362 5.08 25.17 12.28
CA GLN A 362 4.27 26.32 11.88
C GLN A 362 4.99 27.13 10.80
N ALA A 363 4.28 27.43 9.72
CA ALA A 363 4.74 28.27 8.64
C ALA A 363 3.64 29.28 8.28
N ASP A 364 3.96 30.58 8.33
CA ASP A 364 2.97 31.66 8.16
C ASP A 364 2.18 31.60 6.84
N TYR A 365 2.76 31.00 5.79
CA TYR A 365 2.13 30.89 4.47
C TYR A 365 1.26 29.63 4.28
N LEU A 366 1.26 28.68 5.23
CA LEU A 366 0.52 27.41 5.11
C LEU A 366 -0.45 27.16 6.27
N ASN A 367 -0.01 27.41 7.50
CA ASN A 367 -0.75 27.15 8.73
C ASN A 367 -0.44 28.21 9.76
N SER A 368 -0.90 29.44 9.48
CA SER A 368 -0.61 30.59 10.34
C SER A 368 -1.20 30.40 11.76
N ALA A 369 -0.58 31.05 12.75
CA ALA A 369 -1.11 31.09 14.11
C ALA A 369 -2.53 31.70 14.15
N PHE A 370 -2.84 32.59 13.22
CA PHE A 370 -4.19 33.15 13.08
C PHE A 370 -5.20 32.11 12.64
N ASP A 371 -4.88 31.29 11.65
CA ASP A 371 -5.76 30.21 11.18
C ASP A 371 -6.03 29.21 12.29
N GLU A 372 -5.01 28.81 13.04
CA GLU A 372 -5.16 27.90 14.18
C GLU A 372 -6.08 28.48 15.25
N MET A 373 -5.94 29.76 15.59
CA MET A 373 -6.83 30.46 16.54
C MET A 373 -8.27 30.54 16.04
N GLN A 374 -8.49 30.61 14.74
CA GLN A 374 -9.81 30.61 14.11
C GLN A 374 -10.38 29.18 13.92
N GLY A 375 -9.61 28.14 14.22
CA GLY A 375 -10.02 26.75 14.03
C GLY A 375 -10.05 26.32 12.57
N VAL A 376 -9.30 26.98 11.69
CA VAL A 376 -9.17 26.63 10.28
C VAL A 376 -8.30 25.38 10.16
N PRO A 377 -8.80 24.27 9.57
CA PRO A 377 -8.05 23.02 9.50
C PRO A 377 -7.03 23.02 8.36
N ASN A 378 -5.75 23.12 8.70
CA ASN A 378 -4.63 22.96 7.77
C ASN A 378 -3.97 21.59 8.01
N LEU A 379 -4.19 20.61 7.11
CA LEU A 379 -3.76 19.22 7.32
C LEU A 379 -2.24 19.03 7.23
N VAL A 380 -1.50 20.00 6.72
CA VAL A 380 -0.03 20.01 6.74
C VAL A 380 0.53 19.82 8.16
N ALA A 381 -0.17 20.30 9.17
CA ALA A 381 0.23 20.14 10.58
C ALA A 381 0.26 18.68 11.07
N ARG A 382 -0.38 17.76 10.34
CA ARG A 382 -0.52 16.34 10.67
C ARG A 382 0.21 15.42 9.68
N SER A 383 0.92 15.97 8.70
CA SER A 383 1.53 15.24 7.59
C SER A 383 3.04 15.45 7.52
N LEU A 384 3.78 14.40 7.10
CA LEU A 384 5.19 14.54 6.72
C LEU A 384 5.36 15.26 5.38
N GLN A 385 4.34 15.15 4.52
CA GLN A 385 4.33 15.82 3.22
C GLN A 385 3.62 17.17 3.34
N THR A 386 4.15 18.17 2.68
CA THR A 386 3.46 19.46 2.50
C THR A 386 2.35 19.26 1.45
N THR A 387 2.71 19.22 0.18
CA THR A 387 1.76 18.99 -0.91
C THR A 387 1.37 17.52 -0.99
N ARG A 388 0.06 17.23 -0.96
CA ARG A 388 -0.52 15.89 -1.10
C ARG A 388 -1.72 15.90 -2.04
N ARG A 389 -1.95 14.75 -2.70
CA ARG A 389 -3.18 14.49 -3.45
C ARG A 389 -4.35 14.24 -2.50
N PHE A 390 -5.55 14.48 -3.02
CA PHE A 390 -6.81 14.19 -2.31
C PHE A 390 -7.19 12.69 -2.41
N ASP A 391 -6.32 11.78 -1.99
CA ASP A 391 -6.52 10.32 -2.12
C ASP A 391 -7.73 9.79 -1.34
N ALA A 392 -8.23 10.52 -0.36
CA ALA A 392 -9.44 10.18 0.39
C ALA A 392 -10.71 10.07 -0.49
N LEU A 393 -10.75 10.79 -1.62
CA LEU A 393 -11.90 10.75 -2.53
C LEU A 393 -12.12 9.33 -3.09
N LYS A 394 -11.05 8.61 -3.39
CA LYS A 394 -11.10 7.23 -3.90
C LYS A 394 -11.87 6.31 -2.94
N LEU A 395 -11.43 6.31 -1.69
CA LEU A 395 -12.05 5.48 -0.66
C LEU A 395 -13.48 5.92 -0.35
N TRP A 396 -13.72 7.24 -0.23
CA TRP A 396 -15.07 7.76 0.03
C TRP A 396 -16.06 7.35 -1.06
N MET A 397 -15.73 7.57 -2.34
CA MET A 397 -16.62 7.18 -3.45
C MET A 397 -16.83 5.67 -3.51
N SER A 398 -15.81 4.88 -3.22
CA SER A 398 -15.90 3.42 -3.17
C SER A 398 -16.83 2.94 -2.05
N LEU A 399 -16.69 3.50 -0.86
CA LEU A 399 -17.56 3.18 0.29
C LEU A 399 -19.02 3.60 0.04
N GLN A 400 -19.23 4.78 -0.57
CA GLN A 400 -20.59 5.24 -0.91
C GLN A 400 -21.24 4.37 -1.99
N HIS A 401 -20.49 3.93 -2.97
CA HIS A 401 -21.00 3.14 -4.09
C HIS A 401 -21.26 1.68 -3.69
N LEU A 402 -20.33 1.05 -3.00
CA LEU A 402 -20.38 -0.38 -2.67
C LEU A 402 -21.05 -0.67 -1.32
N GLY A 403 -20.93 0.25 -0.35
CA GLY A 403 -21.31 0.02 1.03
C GLY A 403 -20.34 -0.88 1.78
N THR A 404 -20.30 -0.75 3.11
CA THR A 404 -19.35 -1.47 3.97
C THR A 404 -19.57 -2.99 3.98
N ALA A 405 -20.83 -3.44 3.90
CA ALA A 405 -21.16 -4.86 3.92
C ALA A 405 -20.63 -5.60 2.69
N GLN A 406 -20.79 -5.03 1.48
CA GLN A 406 -20.25 -5.64 0.26
C GLN A 406 -18.72 -5.57 0.21
N PHE A 407 -18.13 -4.49 0.75
CA PHE A 407 -16.69 -4.41 0.93
C PHE A 407 -16.15 -5.55 1.79
N GLY A 408 -16.77 -5.77 2.96
CA GLY A 408 -16.44 -6.87 3.86
C GLY A 408 -16.54 -8.24 3.16
N ALA A 409 -17.60 -8.46 2.41
CA ALA A 409 -17.79 -9.71 1.66
C ALA A 409 -16.69 -9.95 0.60
N LEU A 410 -16.18 -8.91 -0.06
CA LEU A 410 -15.03 -9.06 -0.98
C LEU A 410 -13.75 -9.48 -0.25
N VAL A 411 -13.51 -8.95 0.95
CA VAL A 411 -12.36 -9.32 1.80
C VAL A 411 -12.50 -10.78 2.27
N GLU A 412 -13.67 -11.15 2.78
CA GLU A 412 -13.99 -12.50 3.25
C GLU A 412 -13.79 -13.54 2.15
N ARG A 413 -14.25 -13.24 0.93
CA ARG A 413 -14.09 -14.13 -0.23
C ARG A 413 -12.63 -14.47 -0.52
N GLY A 414 -11.69 -13.50 -0.41
CA GLY A 414 -10.26 -13.76 -0.61
C GLY A 414 -9.69 -14.74 0.41
N ILE A 415 -10.13 -14.64 1.66
CA ILE A 415 -9.72 -15.51 2.77
C ILE A 415 -10.27 -16.91 2.57
N GLU A 416 -11.56 -17.03 2.27
CA GLU A 416 -12.21 -18.33 2.01
C GLU A 416 -11.57 -19.06 0.83
N LEU A 417 -11.24 -18.34 -0.23
CA LEU A 417 -10.59 -18.91 -1.40
C LEU A 417 -9.15 -19.38 -1.08
N ALA A 418 -8.42 -18.64 -0.23
CA ALA A 418 -7.10 -19.06 0.24
C ALA A 418 -7.18 -20.38 1.03
N GLN A 419 -8.17 -20.53 1.91
CA GLN A 419 -8.40 -21.77 2.66
C GLN A 419 -8.75 -22.93 1.74
N GLN A 420 -9.60 -22.70 0.73
CA GLN A 420 -9.99 -23.74 -0.23
C GLN A 420 -8.80 -24.22 -1.07
N VAL A 421 -7.96 -23.29 -1.59
CA VAL A 421 -6.79 -23.70 -2.38
C VAL A 421 -5.69 -24.31 -1.51
N ALA A 422 -5.54 -23.88 -0.26
CA ALA A 422 -4.62 -24.51 0.70
C ALA A 422 -4.98 -25.98 0.94
N ALA A 423 -6.26 -26.30 1.09
CA ALA A 423 -6.73 -27.70 1.20
C ALA A 423 -6.36 -28.52 -0.05
N LYS A 424 -6.53 -27.93 -1.27
CA LYS A 424 -6.11 -28.59 -2.53
C LYS A 424 -4.60 -28.85 -2.59
N ILE A 425 -3.81 -27.90 -2.10
CA ILE A 425 -2.35 -28.06 -2.03
C ILE A 425 -1.96 -29.14 -1.03
N ALA A 426 -2.60 -29.19 0.14
CA ALA A 426 -2.33 -30.19 1.17
C ALA A 426 -2.66 -31.62 0.72
N ASP A 427 -3.69 -31.80 -0.13
CA ASP A 427 -4.09 -33.07 -0.69
C ASP A 427 -3.25 -33.50 -1.91
N ASP A 428 -2.37 -32.61 -2.46
CA ASP A 428 -1.59 -32.89 -3.66
C ASP A 428 -0.21 -33.47 -3.32
N ALA A 429 0.07 -34.71 -3.73
CA ALA A 429 1.33 -35.38 -3.46
C ALA A 429 2.59 -34.68 -4.02
N GLN A 430 2.44 -33.78 -5.01
CA GLN A 430 3.54 -33.05 -5.63
C GLN A 430 3.79 -31.67 -4.98
N LEU A 431 2.92 -31.26 -4.07
CA LEU A 431 2.98 -29.97 -3.40
C LEU A 431 3.06 -30.14 -1.87
N GLN A 432 3.61 -29.16 -1.20
CA GLN A 432 3.68 -29.09 0.26
C GLN A 432 3.13 -27.74 0.71
N LEU A 433 2.05 -27.74 1.48
CA LEU A 433 1.60 -26.56 2.20
C LEU A 433 2.58 -26.26 3.34
N MET A 434 3.06 -25.03 3.43
CA MET A 434 4.08 -24.66 4.41
C MET A 434 3.49 -24.21 5.74
N ILE A 435 2.33 -23.57 5.69
CA ILE A 435 1.61 -23.04 6.85
C ILE A 435 0.14 -22.83 6.49
N GLU A 436 -0.76 -23.03 7.44
CA GLU A 436 -2.18 -22.72 7.27
C GLU A 436 -2.40 -21.21 7.07
N PRO A 437 -3.17 -20.81 6.03
CA PRO A 437 -3.39 -19.39 5.75
C PRO A 437 -4.27 -18.73 6.81
N GLN A 438 -3.90 -17.53 7.25
CA GLN A 438 -4.74 -16.69 8.13
C GLN A 438 -5.52 -15.64 7.32
N LEU A 439 -4.82 -14.87 6.49
CA LEU A 439 -5.44 -13.99 5.50
C LEU A 439 -5.50 -14.68 4.14
N SER A 440 -5.42 -13.92 3.08
CA SER A 440 -5.51 -14.43 1.71
C SER A 440 -4.14 -14.77 1.08
N SER A 441 -3.15 -15.20 1.89
CA SER A 441 -1.85 -15.69 1.42
C SER A 441 -1.69 -17.18 1.66
N VAL A 442 -1.33 -17.91 0.61
CA VAL A 442 -1.06 -19.35 0.68
C VAL A 442 0.38 -19.62 0.30
N LEU A 443 1.13 -20.17 1.25
CA LEU A 443 2.54 -20.46 1.09
C LEU A 443 2.74 -21.96 0.87
N PHE A 444 3.37 -22.34 -0.22
CA PHE A 444 3.61 -23.74 -0.58
C PHE A 444 4.93 -23.89 -1.33
N ARG A 445 5.36 -25.12 -1.53
CA ARG A 445 6.49 -25.46 -2.39
C ARG A 445 6.24 -26.78 -3.12
N LEU A 446 7.03 -27.02 -4.15
CA LEU A 446 7.08 -28.33 -4.81
C LEU A 446 7.67 -29.37 -3.86
N ASN A 447 7.08 -30.55 -3.80
CA ASN A 447 7.70 -31.70 -3.15
C ASN A 447 8.89 -32.20 -3.97
N ASN A 448 9.86 -32.83 -3.28
CA ASN A 448 11.00 -33.43 -3.96
C ASN A 448 10.51 -34.59 -4.85
N PRO A 449 10.74 -34.55 -6.17
CA PRO A 449 10.26 -35.58 -7.10
C PRO A 449 11.11 -36.86 -7.05
N THR A 450 11.18 -37.50 -5.87
CA THR A 450 12.07 -38.63 -5.58
C THR A 450 11.95 -39.80 -6.57
N ASP A 451 10.76 -40.01 -7.15
CA ASP A 451 10.51 -41.04 -8.14
C ASP A 451 11.10 -40.71 -9.53
N VAL A 452 11.42 -39.44 -9.76
CA VAL A 452 11.90 -38.92 -11.04
C VAL A 452 13.37 -38.50 -10.96
N LEU A 453 13.70 -37.74 -9.92
CA LEU A 453 15.04 -37.19 -9.64
C LEU A 453 15.09 -36.74 -8.17
N SER A 454 16.02 -37.30 -7.39
CA SER A 454 16.24 -36.79 -6.02
C SER A 454 17.05 -35.52 -6.06
N LEU A 455 16.43 -34.39 -5.71
CA LEU A 455 17.06 -33.08 -5.64
C LEU A 455 17.58 -32.79 -4.23
N THR A 456 18.72 -32.11 -4.14
CA THR A 456 19.19 -31.48 -2.89
C THR A 456 18.23 -30.35 -2.48
N SER A 457 18.27 -29.93 -1.22
CA SER A 457 17.43 -28.80 -0.75
C SER A 457 17.71 -27.52 -1.57
N ALA A 458 18.97 -27.22 -1.86
CA ALA A 458 19.35 -26.05 -2.66
C ALA A 458 18.79 -26.12 -4.10
N ASN A 459 18.83 -27.33 -4.71
CA ASN A 459 18.30 -27.51 -6.07
C ASN A 459 16.78 -27.46 -6.11
N LEU A 460 16.11 -27.90 -5.04
CA LEU A 460 14.67 -27.75 -4.91
C LEU A 460 14.27 -26.29 -4.69
N ASP A 461 15.07 -25.51 -3.97
CA ASP A 461 14.90 -24.06 -3.81
C ASP A 461 15.03 -23.35 -5.15
N LEU A 462 16.07 -23.68 -5.94
CA LEU A 462 16.27 -23.14 -7.28
C LEU A 462 15.13 -23.52 -8.24
N LEU A 463 14.63 -24.76 -8.17
CA LEU A 463 13.49 -25.22 -8.97
C LEU A 463 12.23 -24.36 -8.68
N ASN A 464 11.90 -24.11 -7.41
CA ASN A 464 10.78 -23.26 -7.04
C ASN A 464 10.93 -21.84 -7.58
N GLN A 465 12.14 -21.24 -7.48
CA GLN A 465 12.42 -19.92 -8.05
C GLN A 465 12.22 -19.91 -9.57
N GLN A 466 12.84 -20.84 -10.29
CA GLN A 466 12.77 -20.90 -11.76
C GLN A 466 11.37 -21.19 -12.30
N VAL A 467 10.54 -21.94 -11.58
CA VAL A 467 9.14 -22.14 -11.97
C VAL A 467 8.39 -20.80 -12.00
N ALA A 468 8.54 -19.98 -10.98
CA ALA A 468 7.90 -18.66 -10.93
C ALA A 468 8.40 -17.74 -12.07
N ASP A 469 9.71 -17.71 -12.30
CA ASP A 469 10.33 -16.88 -13.34
C ASP A 469 9.85 -17.31 -14.74
N HIS A 470 9.83 -18.60 -15.04
CA HIS A 470 9.36 -19.10 -16.33
C HIS A 470 7.87 -18.83 -16.57
N LEU A 471 7.03 -18.93 -15.54
CA LEU A 471 5.61 -18.58 -15.63
C LEU A 471 5.40 -17.09 -15.92
N LEU A 472 6.19 -16.21 -15.30
CA LEU A 472 6.13 -14.78 -15.54
C LEU A 472 6.57 -14.44 -16.97
N TYR A 473 7.76 -14.87 -17.38
CA TYR A 473 8.33 -14.53 -18.70
C TYR A 473 7.65 -15.28 -19.87
N SER A 474 6.87 -16.34 -19.60
CA SER A 474 5.97 -16.92 -20.59
C SER A 474 4.62 -16.19 -20.67
N GLY A 475 4.36 -15.17 -19.82
CA GLY A 475 3.10 -14.45 -19.77
C GLY A 475 1.91 -15.26 -19.22
N GLN A 476 2.15 -16.44 -18.61
CA GLN A 476 1.09 -17.34 -18.17
C GLN A 476 0.61 -17.08 -16.74
N ALA A 477 1.55 -16.77 -15.83
CA ALA A 477 1.21 -16.50 -14.43
C ALA A 477 2.27 -15.62 -13.75
N ASN A 478 1.86 -14.90 -12.72
CA ASN A 478 2.74 -14.21 -11.79
C ASN A 478 2.51 -14.76 -10.39
N VAL A 479 3.39 -15.66 -9.95
CA VAL A 479 3.39 -16.34 -8.65
C VAL A 479 4.51 -15.75 -7.80
N GLY A 480 4.22 -15.45 -6.54
CA GLY A 480 5.22 -14.90 -5.61
C GLY A 480 6.27 -15.93 -5.21
N VAL A 481 7.46 -15.46 -4.89
CA VAL A 481 8.54 -16.27 -4.28
C VAL A 481 8.97 -15.61 -2.99
N THR A 482 9.16 -16.40 -1.94
CA THR A 482 9.66 -15.94 -0.65
C THR A 482 10.46 -17.04 0.04
N ARG A 483 11.11 -16.70 1.16
CA ARG A 483 11.78 -17.68 2.02
C ARG A 483 11.01 -17.86 3.33
N PHE A 484 10.72 -19.10 3.67
CA PHE A 484 10.10 -19.48 4.92
C PHE A 484 10.85 -20.69 5.53
N GLN A 485 11.25 -20.57 6.80
CA GLN A 485 12.06 -21.59 7.47
C GLN A 485 13.29 -22.02 6.65
N GLU A 486 14.03 -21.03 6.15
CA GLU A 486 15.24 -21.21 5.32
C GLU A 486 15.00 -21.91 3.96
N GLN A 487 13.75 -22.12 3.55
CA GLN A 487 13.38 -22.76 2.29
C GLN A 487 12.72 -21.76 1.32
N THR A 488 13.03 -21.88 0.03
CA THR A 488 12.36 -21.12 -1.02
C THR A 488 10.97 -21.69 -1.27
N CYS A 489 9.96 -20.84 -1.19
CA CYS A 489 8.56 -21.17 -1.32
C CYS A 489 7.88 -20.35 -2.42
N LEU A 490 6.87 -20.92 -3.05
CA LEU A 490 5.92 -20.24 -3.90
C LEU A 490 4.80 -19.65 -3.04
N LYS A 491 4.25 -18.51 -3.48
CA LYS A 491 3.22 -17.78 -2.73
C LYS A 491 2.08 -17.36 -3.64
N LEU A 492 0.86 -17.62 -3.21
CA LEU A 492 -0.35 -17.06 -3.80
C LEU A 492 -0.92 -16.00 -2.84
N THR A 493 -0.96 -14.77 -3.29
CA THR A 493 -1.59 -13.65 -2.56
C THR A 493 -2.90 -13.27 -3.25
N ILE A 494 -4.02 -13.74 -2.69
CA ILE A 494 -5.32 -13.71 -3.35
C ILE A 494 -6.07 -12.43 -2.96
N LEU A 495 -5.72 -11.31 -3.60
CA LEU A 495 -6.39 -10.03 -3.42
C LEU A 495 -7.38 -9.69 -4.54
N ASN A 496 -7.44 -10.51 -5.59
CA ASN A 496 -8.38 -10.31 -6.68
C ASN A 496 -9.70 -11.05 -6.38
N PRO A 497 -10.80 -10.36 -6.05
CA PRO A 497 -12.05 -11.00 -5.63
C PRO A 497 -12.82 -11.67 -6.77
N VAL A 498 -12.42 -11.49 -8.03
CA VAL A 498 -13.05 -12.17 -9.16
C VAL A 498 -12.43 -13.53 -9.48
N ILE A 499 -11.29 -13.88 -8.88
CA ILE A 499 -10.68 -15.21 -9.02
C ILE A 499 -11.64 -16.29 -8.50
N THR A 500 -11.62 -17.43 -9.15
CA THR A 500 -12.38 -18.63 -8.74
C THR A 500 -11.45 -19.77 -8.32
N LEU A 501 -11.94 -20.73 -7.55
CA LEU A 501 -11.15 -21.92 -7.21
C LEU A 501 -10.68 -22.70 -8.46
N PRO A 502 -11.50 -22.90 -9.51
CA PRO A 502 -11.02 -23.49 -10.76
C PRO A 502 -9.87 -22.75 -11.43
N ASP A 503 -9.79 -21.42 -11.31
CA ASP A 503 -8.66 -20.65 -11.85
C ASP A 503 -7.37 -20.95 -11.07
N LEU A 504 -7.46 -21.06 -9.75
CA LEU A 504 -6.32 -21.43 -8.91
C LEU A 504 -5.90 -22.90 -9.12
N GLU A 505 -6.85 -23.82 -9.30
CA GLU A 505 -6.55 -25.21 -9.66
C GLU A 505 -5.80 -25.30 -11.00
N LYS A 506 -6.21 -24.52 -12.01
CA LYS A 506 -5.47 -24.41 -13.28
C LYS A 506 -4.07 -23.85 -13.07
N LEU A 507 -3.92 -22.83 -12.22
CA LEU A 507 -2.61 -22.28 -11.88
C LEU A 507 -1.70 -23.32 -11.22
N LEU A 508 -2.20 -24.12 -10.28
CA LEU A 508 -1.43 -25.23 -9.69
C LEU A 508 -1.00 -26.27 -10.72
N VAL A 509 -1.87 -26.56 -11.71
CA VAL A 509 -1.50 -27.44 -12.84
C VAL A 509 -0.37 -26.82 -13.66
N LEU A 510 -0.41 -25.51 -13.97
CA LEU A 510 0.66 -24.81 -14.69
C LEU A 510 1.99 -24.85 -13.91
N VAL A 511 1.96 -24.62 -12.60
CA VAL A 511 3.15 -24.72 -11.73
C VAL A 511 3.78 -26.10 -11.83
N LYS A 512 2.98 -27.17 -11.71
CA LYS A 512 3.46 -28.56 -11.80
C LYS A 512 3.99 -28.90 -13.20
N GLN A 513 3.30 -28.50 -14.25
CA GLN A 513 3.74 -28.71 -15.64
C GLN A 513 5.08 -28.02 -15.91
N GLN A 514 5.23 -26.77 -15.46
CA GLN A 514 6.49 -26.02 -15.60
C GLN A 514 7.63 -26.68 -14.81
N ALA A 515 7.35 -27.18 -13.60
CA ALA A 515 8.33 -27.95 -12.83
C ALA A 515 8.78 -29.20 -13.56
N MET A 516 7.86 -29.98 -14.17
CA MET A 516 8.22 -31.15 -14.95
C MET A 516 9.09 -30.83 -16.17
N VAL A 517 8.80 -29.73 -16.88
CA VAL A 517 9.63 -29.28 -18.01
C VAL A 517 11.06 -28.98 -17.55
N LEU A 518 11.22 -28.27 -16.42
CA LEU A 518 12.53 -27.94 -15.84
C LEU A 518 13.27 -29.21 -15.37
N ILE A 519 12.61 -30.12 -14.68
CA ILE A 519 13.17 -31.40 -14.24
C ILE A 519 13.66 -32.23 -15.43
N GLN A 520 12.93 -32.27 -16.55
CA GLN A 520 13.38 -32.96 -17.76
C GLN A 520 14.65 -32.31 -18.34
N LYS A 521 14.73 -30.97 -18.36
CA LYS A 521 15.96 -30.24 -18.77
C LYS A 521 17.14 -30.60 -17.86
N ILE A 522 16.94 -30.62 -16.54
CA ILE A 522 17.98 -31.00 -15.57
C ILE A 522 18.52 -32.41 -15.84
N LYS A 523 17.65 -33.36 -16.14
CA LYS A 523 18.04 -34.76 -16.45
C LYS A 523 18.92 -34.87 -17.71
N THR A 524 18.79 -33.96 -18.66
CA THR A 524 19.58 -33.94 -19.90
C THR A 524 20.94 -33.28 -19.75
N LEU A 525 21.17 -32.56 -18.62
CA LEU A 525 22.45 -31.94 -18.30
C LEU A 525 23.39 -32.96 -17.64
N GLU A 526 24.66 -32.96 -18.04
CA GLU A 526 25.65 -33.87 -17.47
C GLU A 526 25.99 -33.58 -16.00
N THR A 527 25.79 -32.32 -15.55
CA THR A 527 26.03 -31.88 -14.17
C THR A 527 25.03 -30.85 -13.71
N VAL A 528 24.73 -30.82 -12.42
CA VAL A 528 23.86 -29.82 -11.78
C VAL A 528 24.47 -28.41 -11.87
N SER A 529 25.80 -28.27 -11.90
CA SER A 529 26.49 -26.99 -12.09
C SER A 529 26.19 -26.34 -13.45
N GLN A 530 25.87 -27.13 -14.48
CA GLN A 530 25.41 -26.58 -15.77
C GLN A 530 24.01 -26.00 -15.69
N TRP A 531 23.17 -26.49 -14.80
CA TRP A 531 21.84 -25.94 -14.57
C TRP A 531 21.92 -24.59 -13.82
N GLU A 532 22.78 -24.49 -12.79
CA GLU A 532 23.03 -23.24 -12.05
C GLU A 532 23.54 -22.12 -12.96
N SER A 533 24.26 -22.44 -14.04
CA SER A 533 24.76 -21.46 -15.02
C SER A 533 23.71 -21.00 -16.04
N LEU A 534 22.53 -21.63 -16.10
CA LEU A 534 21.43 -21.27 -16.99
C LEU A 534 20.36 -20.40 -16.28
N SER A 535 20.52 -20.17 -14.99
CA SER A 535 19.72 -19.27 -14.16
C SER A 535 20.38 -17.90 -14.09
#